data_13724af0eca0383863f6e49373d6c281
#
_entry.id   13724af0eca0383863f6e49373d6c281
#
_cell.length_a   1.000
_cell.length_b   1.000
_cell.length_c   1.000
_cell.angle_alpha   90.00
_cell.angle_beta   90.00
_cell.angle_gamma   90.00
#
_symmetry.space_group_name_H-M   'P 1'
#
loop_
_entity.id
_entity.type
_entity.pdbx_description
1 polymer ?
#
loop_
_entity_poly.entity_id
_entity_poly.type
_entity_poly.pdbx_seq_one_letter_code
_entity_poly.pdbx_strand_id
1 'polypeptide(L)'
;MSDDFPTYRGEMEYYCLGCGRRYPSDSLLYTCPECGDVLLLENKKFDELKKKNGQYWRDLFDSRASTRRNALRGVFRYYELLAPIFDEEDIIYLGEGLTPIIEASDFMKEKAGIPFAFKNDGQNPSASFKDRGMACAFSYLKWLCRHHNWDEVITVCASTGDTSAAAALYASYIGAPLKSVVLL
;
A
#
# COMPACT_ATOMS: atom_id res chain seq x y z
N MET A 1 -19.84 -5.23 -13.70
CA MET A 1 -19.64 -5.01 -12.26
C MET A 1 -19.79 -3.53 -12.00
N SER A 2 -20.39 -3.13 -10.86
CA SER A 2 -20.54 -1.72 -10.53
C SER A 2 -19.14 -1.09 -10.31
N ASP A 3 -18.95 0.11 -10.83
CA ASP A 3 -17.73 0.90 -10.61
C ASP A 3 -17.78 1.60 -9.23
N ASP A 4 -18.47 1.00 -8.25
CA ASP A 4 -18.66 1.57 -6.92
C ASP A 4 -17.48 1.24 -6.01
N PHE A 5 -17.20 2.16 -5.09
CA PHE A 5 -16.21 1.91 -4.04
C PHE A 5 -16.68 0.79 -3.13
N PRO A 6 -15.78 -0.11 -2.64
CA PRO A 6 -16.15 -1.24 -1.82
C PRO A 6 -16.96 -0.84 -0.58
N THR A 7 -18.05 -1.57 -0.31
CA THR A 7 -18.86 -1.38 0.89
C THR A 7 -18.36 -2.17 2.09
N TYR A 8 -17.49 -3.16 1.85
CA TYR A 8 -16.85 -3.92 2.93
C TYR A 8 -16.01 -2.98 3.81
N ARG A 9 -16.20 -3.09 5.12
CA ARG A 9 -15.39 -2.40 6.12
C ARG A 9 -14.80 -3.43 7.08
N GLY A 10 -13.47 -3.49 7.10
CA GLY A 10 -12.73 -4.30 8.06
C GLY A 10 -12.69 -3.68 9.45
N GLU A 11 -12.05 -4.39 10.35
CA GLU A 11 -11.70 -3.91 11.68
C GLU A 11 -10.23 -4.20 11.91
N MET A 12 -9.39 -3.18 11.75
CA MET A 12 -7.93 -3.33 11.79
C MET A 12 -7.38 -3.06 13.17
N GLU A 13 -6.42 -3.85 13.57
CA GLU A 13 -5.67 -3.64 14.81
C GLU A 13 -4.20 -4.05 14.62
N TYR A 14 -3.31 -3.47 15.43
CA TYR A 14 -1.95 -3.95 15.54
C TYR A 14 -1.86 -5.16 16.47
N TYR A 15 -1.07 -6.14 16.07
CA TYR A 15 -0.72 -7.31 16.86
C TYR A 15 0.81 -7.40 17.00
N CYS A 16 1.31 -7.46 18.22
CA CYS A 16 2.73 -7.59 18.48
C CYS A 16 3.19 -9.04 18.36
N LEU A 17 4.18 -9.31 17.53
CA LEU A 17 4.74 -10.65 17.36
C LEU A 17 5.45 -11.17 18.60
N GLY A 18 6.10 -10.29 19.37
CA GLY A 18 6.87 -10.69 20.56
C GLY A 18 6.03 -11.00 21.76
N CYS A 19 5.12 -10.09 22.16
CA CYS A 19 4.36 -10.23 23.39
C CYS A 19 2.87 -10.51 23.22
N GLY A 20 2.36 -10.56 21.97
CA GLY A 20 0.95 -10.84 21.67
C GLY A 20 -0.02 -9.71 21.98
N ARG A 21 0.44 -8.54 22.42
CA ARG A 21 -0.42 -7.40 22.71
C ARG A 21 -1.01 -6.81 21.44
N ARG A 22 -2.19 -6.21 21.60
CA ARG A 22 -2.96 -5.59 20.53
C ARG A 22 -3.16 -4.11 20.80
N TYR A 23 -3.17 -3.31 19.72
CA TYR A 23 -3.33 -1.86 19.80
C TYR A 23 -4.26 -1.37 18.68
N PRO A 24 -5.00 -0.27 18.88
CA PRO A 24 -5.82 0.32 17.83
C PRO A 24 -4.99 0.70 16.60
N SER A 25 -5.53 0.45 15.41
CA SER A 25 -4.83 0.78 14.15
C SER A 25 -4.74 2.28 13.86
N ASP A 26 -5.50 3.11 14.57
CA ASP A 26 -5.42 4.57 14.51
C ASP A 26 -4.34 5.16 15.42
N SER A 27 -3.60 4.33 16.14
CA SER A 27 -2.43 4.74 16.91
C SER A 27 -1.19 4.79 16.03
N LEU A 28 -0.47 5.92 16.02
CA LEU A 28 0.79 6.03 15.28
C LEU A 28 1.91 5.32 16.05
N LEU A 29 2.06 4.02 15.81
CA LEU A 29 3.06 3.17 16.44
C LEU A 29 4.05 2.63 15.42
N TYR A 30 5.35 2.64 15.76
CA TYR A 30 6.43 2.06 14.94
C TYR A 30 6.81 0.66 15.42
N THR A 31 6.83 0.46 16.74
CA THR A 31 7.13 -0.79 17.41
C THR A 31 6.20 -0.96 18.59
N CYS A 32 6.17 -2.15 19.18
CA CYS A 32 5.39 -2.42 20.36
C CYS A 32 5.85 -1.55 21.54
N PRO A 33 4.98 -0.75 22.17
CA PRO A 33 5.34 0.09 23.33
C PRO A 33 5.84 -0.71 24.54
N GLU A 34 5.47 -1.99 24.66
CA GLU A 34 5.81 -2.82 25.81
C GLU A 34 7.11 -3.58 25.65
N CYS A 35 7.39 -4.16 24.47
CA CYS A 35 8.56 -5.01 24.29
C CYS A 35 9.47 -4.58 23.15
N GLY A 36 9.10 -3.54 22.38
CA GLY A 36 9.90 -3.01 21.28
C GLY A 36 9.84 -3.85 19.98
N ASP A 37 9.10 -4.95 19.96
CA ASP A 37 9.06 -5.87 18.83
C ASP A 37 8.12 -5.38 17.71
N VAL A 38 8.13 -6.10 16.59
CA VAL A 38 7.39 -5.77 15.36
C VAL A 38 5.88 -5.87 15.57
N LEU A 39 5.18 -4.91 15.02
CA LEU A 39 3.73 -4.90 14.95
C LEU A 39 3.26 -5.35 13.56
N LEU A 40 2.36 -6.31 13.53
CA LEU A 40 1.59 -6.66 12.33
C LEU A 40 0.24 -5.99 12.36
N LEU A 41 -0.29 -5.69 11.18
CA LEU A 41 -1.64 -5.18 11.02
C LEU A 41 -2.56 -6.37 10.70
N GLU A 42 -3.56 -6.60 11.54
CA GLU A 42 -4.54 -7.67 11.39
C GLU A 42 -5.96 -7.13 11.15
N ASN A 43 -6.71 -7.80 10.31
CA ASN A 43 -8.14 -7.55 10.13
C ASN A 43 -8.95 -8.56 10.92
N LYS A 44 -9.59 -8.14 12.01
CA LYS A 44 -10.43 -8.99 12.87
C LYS A 44 -11.61 -9.63 12.13
N LYS A 45 -12.05 -9.01 11.03
CA LYS A 45 -13.13 -9.52 10.17
C LYS A 45 -12.62 -10.34 8.98
N PHE A 46 -11.35 -10.78 9.00
CA PHE A 46 -10.76 -11.50 7.88
C PHE A 46 -11.51 -12.80 7.53
N ASP A 47 -12.16 -13.46 8.49
CA ASP A 47 -12.95 -14.66 8.25
C ASP A 47 -14.19 -14.41 7.36
N GLU A 48 -14.69 -13.18 7.28
CA GLU A 48 -15.72 -12.82 6.32
C GLU A 48 -15.21 -12.90 4.88
N LEU A 49 -13.97 -12.51 4.66
CA LEU A 49 -13.31 -12.55 3.35
C LEU A 49 -13.05 -13.99 2.90
N LYS A 50 -12.71 -14.89 3.83
CA LYS A 50 -12.48 -16.32 3.56
C LYS A 50 -13.73 -17.06 3.04
N LYS A 51 -14.91 -16.49 3.21
CA LYS A 51 -16.16 -17.07 2.67
C LYS A 51 -16.21 -17.04 1.14
N LYS A 52 -15.37 -16.22 0.51
CA LYS A 52 -15.22 -16.15 -0.94
C LYS A 52 -14.01 -16.98 -1.38
N ASN A 53 -14.17 -17.69 -2.50
CA ASN A 53 -13.11 -18.51 -3.05
C ASN A 53 -12.04 -17.67 -3.80
N GLY A 54 -10.92 -18.29 -4.12
CA GLY A 54 -9.81 -17.58 -4.80
C GLY A 54 -10.18 -17.08 -6.20
N GLN A 55 -11.14 -17.73 -6.91
CA GLN A 55 -11.58 -17.26 -8.22
C GLN A 55 -12.35 -15.95 -8.10
N TYR A 56 -13.24 -15.82 -7.12
CA TYR A 56 -13.94 -14.57 -6.83
C TYR A 56 -12.97 -13.40 -6.64
N TRP A 57 -11.90 -13.61 -5.86
CA TRP A 57 -10.90 -12.57 -5.60
C TRP A 57 -10.11 -12.21 -6.86
N ARG A 58 -9.71 -13.20 -7.67
CA ARG A 58 -9.04 -12.92 -8.95
C ARG A 58 -9.91 -12.07 -9.86
N ASP A 59 -11.15 -12.49 -10.07
CA ASP A 59 -12.08 -11.79 -10.97
C ASP A 59 -12.35 -10.36 -10.48
N LEU A 60 -12.52 -10.17 -9.17
CA LEU A 60 -12.70 -8.85 -8.57
C LEU A 60 -11.49 -7.95 -8.82
N PHE A 61 -10.30 -8.43 -8.47
CA PHE A 61 -9.08 -7.63 -8.58
C PHE A 61 -8.69 -7.36 -10.04
N ASP A 62 -8.93 -8.30 -10.94
CA ASP A 62 -8.69 -8.12 -12.37
C ASP A 62 -9.67 -7.11 -12.98
N SER A 63 -10.94 -7.12 -12.55
CA SER A 63 -11.91 -6.12 -12.99
C SER A 63 -11.49 -4.69 -12.63
N ARG A 64 -10.79 -4.51 -11.51
CA ARG A 64 -10.28 -3.21 -11.06
C ARG A 64 -9.11 -2.68 -11.89
N ALA A 65 -8.45 -3.52 -12.68
CA ALA A 65 -7.39 -3.05 -13.58
C ALA A 65 -7.90 -2.03 -14.62
N SER A 66 -9.18 -2.12 -14.99
CA SER A 66 -9.85 -1.25 -15.96
C SER A 66 -10.86 -0.27 -15.34
N THR A 67 -10.96 -0.21 -14.01
CA THR A 67 -11.88 0.71 -13.32
C THR A 67 -11.53 2.17 -13.62
N ARG A 68 -12.52 3.05 -13.60
CA ARG A 68 -12.34 4.50 -13.67
C ARG A 68 -12.00 5.13 -12.31
N ARG A 69 -12.16 4.37 -11.21
CA ARG A 69 -11.81 4.84 -9.86
C ARG A 69 -10.31 4.74 -9.62
N ASN A 70 -9.64 5.86 -9.60
CA ASN A 70 -8.20 5.90 -9.36
C ASN A 70 -7.81 5.23 -8.04
N ALA A 71 -8.59 5.41 -6.98
CA ALA A 71 -8.34 4.80 -5.67
C ALA A 71 -8.21 3.26 -5.71
N LEU A 72 -8.84 2.58 -6.69
CA LEU A 72 -8.82 1.12 -6.80
C LEU A 72 -7.91 0.60 -7.92
N ARG A 73 -7.08 1.44 -8.54
CA ARG A 73 -6.23 1.01 -9.67
C ARG A 73 -4.87 0.49 -9.25
N GLY A 74 -4.20 1.16 -8.35
CA GLY A 74 -2.85 0.82 -7.91
C GLY A 74 -2.82 -0.35 -6.94
N VAL A 75 -2.04 -0.22 -5.88
CA VAL A 75 -1.92 -1.23 -4.83
C VAL A 75 -3.24 -1.49 -4.11
N PHE A 76 -4.10 -0.48 -4.01
CA PHE A 76 -5.42 -0.59 -3.39
C PHE A 76 -6.47 -1.29 -4.26
N ARG A 77 -6.10 -1.82 -5.42
CA ARG A 77 -6.95 -2.82 -6.09
C ARG A 77 -7.29 -4.01 -5.19
N TYR A 78 -6.44 -4.26 -4.18
CA TYR A 78 -6.58 -5.26 -3.15
C TYR A 78 -7.18 -4.70 -1.84
N TYR A 79 -8.00 -3.67 -1.93
CA TYR A 79 -8.53 -2.89 -0.81
C TYR A 79 -8.99 -3.75 0.37
N GLU A 80 -9.79 -4.79 0.13
CA GLU A 80 -10.37 -5.65 1.18
C GLU A 80 -9.29 -6.41 1.98
N LEU A 81 -8.15 -6.69 1.35
CA LEU A 81 -7.04 -7.42 1.98
C LEU A 81 -6.01 -6.47 2.59
N LEU A 82 -5.94 -5.24 2.11
CA LEU A 82 -4.84 -4.33 2.44
C LEU A 82 -5.22 -3.32 3.53
N ALA A 83 -6.27 -2.55 3.32
CA ALA A 83 -6.67 -1.48 4.23
C ALA A 83 -8.17 -1.16 4.17
N PRO A 84 -9.04 -2.11 4.54
CA PRO A 84 -10.49 -1.97 4.40
C PRO A 84 -11.14 -1.01 5.41
N ILE A 85 -10.37 -0.10 5.97
CA ILE A 85 -10.81 0.96 6.88
C ILE A 85 -10.74 2.35 6.25
N PHE A 86 -10.03 2.51 5.12
CA PHE A 86 -9.91 3.81 4.45
C PHE A 86 -11.18 4.15 3.68
N ASP A 87 -11.51 5.43 3.65
CA ASP A 87 -12.45 5.97 2.69
C ASP A 87 -11.75 6.24 1.35
N GLU A 88 -12.51 6.39 0.28
CA GLU A 88 -11.95 6.62 -1.06
C GLU A 88 -11.03 7.84 -1.10
N GLU A 89 -11.39 8.89 -0.36
CA GLU A 89 -10.62 10.13 -0.27
C GLU A 89 -9.27 9.99 0.42
N ASP A 90 -9.08 8.96 1.26
CA ASP A 90 -7.80 8.71 1.95
C ASP A 90 -6.77 8.08 1.03
N ILE A 91 -7.23 7.39 -0.02
CA ILE A 91 -6.38 6.59 -0.89
C ILE A 91 -5.64 7.47 -1.88
N ILE A 92 -4.32 7.33 -1.89
CA ILE A 92 -3.43 8.00 -2.83
C ILE A 92 -3.06 7.03 -3.95
N TYR A 93 -3.23 7.49 -5.18
CA TYR A 93 -2.82 6.77 -6.38
C TYR A 93 -2.12 7.73 -7.34
N LEU A 94 -0.86 7.45 -7.65
CA LEU A 94 -0.03 8.23 -8.59
C LEU A 94 0.29 7.45 -9.88
N GLY A 95 -0.25 6.25 -10.02
CA GLY A 95 0.03 5.38 -11.15
C GLY A 95 0.90 4.16 -10.80
N GLU A 96 1.17 3.95 -9.53
CA GLU A 96 1.94 2.79 -9.06
C GLU A 96 1.18 1.48 -9.27
N GLY A 97 1.92 0.40 -9.35
CA GLY A 97 1.36 -0.94 -9.58
C GLY A 97 1.07 -1.20 -11.06
N LEU A 98 0.49 -2.36 -11.34
CA LEU A 98 0.18 -2.82 -12.72
C LEU A 98 1.34 -2.68 -13.71
N THR A 99 2.57 -2.66 -13.22
CA THR A 99 3.76 -2.57 -14.07
C THR A 99 3.86 -3.79 -15.01
N PRO A 100 4.34 -3.62 -16.24
CA PRO A 100 4.31 -4.68 -17.23
C PRO A 100 5.24 -5.83 -16.88
N ILE A 101 4.88 -7.01 -17.39
CA ILE A 101 5.73 -8.19 -17.43
C ILE A 101 6.32 -8.26 -18.84
N ILE A 102 7.64 -8.31 -18.92
CA ILE A 102 8.39 -8.34 -20.18
C ILE A 102 9.11 -9.68 -20.28
N GLU A 103 8.81 -10.46 -21.32
CA GLU A 103 9.48 -11.73 -21.57
C GLU A 103 10.98 -11.53 -21.82
N ALA A 104 11.80 -12.37 -21.21
CA ALA A 104 13.22 -12.40 -21.52
C ALA A 104 13.44 -12.87 -22.98
N SER A 105 14.48 -12.34 -23.64
CA SER A 105 14.86 -12.82 -24.97
C SER A 105 15.33 -14.28 -24.93
N ASP A 106 15.24 -14.97 -26.07
CA ASP A 106 15.69 -16.37 -26.16
C ASP A 106 17.17 -16.52 -25.79
N PHE A 107 18.00 -15.54 -26.17
CA PHE A 107 19.40 -15.50 -25.77
C PHE A 107 19.57 -15.49 -24.24
N MET A 108 18.76 -14.68 -23.53
CA MET A 108 18.82 -14.61 -22.07
C MET A 108 18.31 -15.89 -21.41
N LYS A 109 17.21 -16.47 -21.94
CA LYS A 109 16.64 -17.73 -21.46
C LYS A 109 17.63 -18.89 -21.64
N GLU A 110 18.30 -18.95 -22.78
CA GLU A 110 19.35 -19.94 -23.06
C GLU A 110 20.53 -19.79 -22.10
N LYS A 111 21.03 -18.58 -21.88
CA LYS A 111 22.12 -18.32 -20.95
C LYS A 111 21.78 -18.65 -19.51
N ALA A 112 20.56 -18.40 -19.07
CA ALA A 112 20.07 -18.70 -17.73
C ALA A 112 19.70 -20.19 -17.53
N GLY A 113 19.44 -20.92 -18.61
CA GLY A 113 18.99 -22.30 -18.59
C GLY A 113 17.53 -22.48 -18.12
N ILE A 114 16.77 -21.38 -18.00
CA ILE A 114 15.37 -21.38 -17.55
C ILE A 114 14.56 -20.33 -18.31
N PRO A 115 13.26 -20.56 -18.55
CA PRO A 115 12.35 -19.51 -19.01
C PRO A 115 12.08 -18.53 -17.87
N PHE A 116 12.09 -17.22 -18.17
CA PHE A 116 11.76 -16.18 -17.19
C PHE A 116 11.26 -14.90 -17.87
N ALA A 117 10.66 -14.02 -17.06
CA ALA A 117 10.21 -12.72 -17.46
C ALA A 117 10.61 -11.67 -16.39
N PHE A 118 10.64 -10.41 -16.78
CA PHE A 118 10.93 -9.28 -15.90
C PHE A 118 9.63 -8.60 -15.50
N LYS A 119 9.45 -8.36 -14.20
CA LYS A 119 8.50 -7.41 -13.68
C LYS A 119 9.14 -6.01 -13.73
N ASN A 120 8.72 -5.17 -14.68
CA ASN A 120 9.35 -3.86 -14.91
C ASN A 120 8.85 -2.81 -13.91
N ASP A 121 9.31 -2.86 -12.68
CA ASP A 121 8.94 -1.91 -11.63
C ASP A 121 9.58 -0.52 -11.80
N GLY A 122 10.49 -0.34 -12.74
CA GLY A 122 10.96 0.98 -13.18
C GLY A 122 9.90 1.83 -13.87
N GLN A 123 8.71 1.28 -14.14
CA GLN A 123 7.57 2.06 -14.66
C GLN A 123 6.62 2.58 -13.57
N ASN A 124 6.95 2.42 -12.31
CA ASN A 124 6.27 3.13 -11.25
C ASN A 124 6.60 4.65 -11.27
N PRO A 125 5.79 5.51 -10.64
CA PRO A 125 5.93 6.99 -10.70
C PRO A 125 7.32 7.54 -10.36
N SER A 126 7.99 6.99 -9.35
CA SER A 126 9.37 7.37 -8.99
C SER A 126 10.42 6.43 -9.59
N ALA A 127 10.05 5.65 -10.61
CA ALA A 127 10.86 4.60 -11.24
C ALA A 127 11.30 3.47 -10.29
N SER A 128 10.58 3.26 -9.19
CA SER A 128 10.93 2.28 -8.16
C SER A 128 9.71 1.55 -7.60
N PHE A 129 9.90 0.28 -7.19
CA PHE A 129 8.87 -0.47 -6.46
C PHE A 129 8.52 0.15 -5.09
N LYS A 130 9.33 1.09 -4.58
CA LYS A 130 9.08 1.82 -3.34
C LYS A 130 7.75 2.57 -3.36
N ASP A 131 7.29 2.97 -4.53
CA ASP A 131 6.00 3.64 -4.71
C ASP A 131 4.82 2.86 -4.13
N ARG A 132 4.84 1.53 -4.21
CA ARG A 132 3.79 0.68 -3.63
C ARG A 132 3.69 0.84 -2.11
N GLY A 133 4.84 0.87 -1.45
CA GLY A 133 4.91 1.10 -0.01
C GLY A 133 4.52 2.53 0.37
N MET A 134 4.94 3.51 -0.42
CA MET A 134 4.60 4.91 -0.18
C MET A 134 3.11 5.19 -0.40
N ALA A 135 2.48 4.58 -1.41
CA ALA A 135 1.03 4.67 -1.58
C ALA A 135 0.29 4.21 -0.31
N CYS A 136 0.69 3.07 0.28
CA CYS A 136 0.11 2.58 1.53
C CYS A 136 0.39 3.51 2.71
N ALA A 137 1.66 3.89 2.92
CA ALA A 137 2.09 4.68 4.06
C ALA A 137 1.45 6.08 4.06
N PHE A 138 1.45 6.76 2.91
CA PHE A 138 0.88 8.10 2.81
C PHE A 138 -0.65 8.10 2.81
N SER A 139 -1.31 7.07 2.29
CA SER A 139 -2.75 6.90 2.46
C SER A 139 -3.12 6.70 3.94
N TYR A 140 -2.34 5.89 4.67
CA TYR A 140 -2.53 5.71 6.11
C TYR A 140 -2.32 7.02 6.89
N LEU A 141 -1.26 7.77 6.59
CA LEU A 141 -1.02 9.06 7.25
C LEU A 141 -2.12 10.07 6.95
N LYS A 142 -2.61 10.13 5.71
CA LYS A 142 -3.73 10.99 5.34
C LYS A 142 -5.00 10.62 6.11
N TRP A 143 -5.29 9.32 6.20
CA TRP A 143 -6.40 8.81 7.00
C TRP A 143 -6.25 9.19 8.48
N LEU A 144 -5.06 9.02 9.09
CA LEU A 144 -4.79 9.44 10.48
C LEU A 144 -4.99 10.94 10.68
N CYS A 145 -4.45 11.77 9.78
CA CYS A 145 -4.61 13.22 9.87
C CYS A 145 -6.09 13.61 9.89
N ARG A 146 -6.89 13.00 9.01
CA ARG A 146 -8.34 13.25 8.96
C ARG A 146 -9.07 12.71 10.19
N HIS A 147 -8.70 11.50 10.64
CA HIS A 147 -9.33 10.84 11.79
C HIS A 147 -9.08 11.58 13.10
N HIS A 148 -7.86 12.09 13.30
CA HIS A 148 -7.46 12.81 14.51
C HIS A 148 -7.55 14.33 14.40
N ASN A 149 -7.94 14.87 13.23
CA ASN A 149 -7.92 16.30 12.94
C ASN A 149 -6.55 16.94 13.20
N TRP A 150 -5.49 16.30 12.74
CA TRP A 150 -4.14 16.85 12.85
C TRP A 150 -3.89 17.92 11.80
N ASP A 151 -3.41 19.09 12.26
CA ASP A 151 -3.14 20.25 11.40
C ASP A 151 -1.80 20.15 10.68
N GLU A 152 -0.86 19.36 11.20
CA GLU A 152 0.45 19.16 10.61
C GLU A 152 1.07 17.82 11.05
N VAL A 153 1.65 17.10 10.08
CA VAL A 153 2.48 15.91 10.31
C VAL A 153 3.75 16.02 9.49
N ILE A 154 4.90 15.78 10.13
CA ILE A 154 6.20 15.74 9.47
C ILE A 154 6.64 14.29 9.31
N THR A 155 6.87 13.88 8.08
CA THR A 155 7.49 12.60 7.77
C THR A 155 8.99 12.79 7.57
N VAL A 156 9.79 11.88 8.11
CA VAL A 156 11.24 11.91 7.94
C VAL A 156 11.69 10.62 7.28
N CYS A 157 12.41 10.72 6.18
CA CYS A 157 12.98 9.60 5.46
C CYS A 157 14.49 9.73 5.36
N ALA A 158 15.24 8.81 5.97
CA ALA A 158 16.69 8.75 5.86
C ALA A 158 17.08 7.73 4.79
N SER A 159 17.37 8.22 3.58
CA SER A 159 17.75 7.38 2.44
C SER A 159 18.38 8.24 1.35
N THR A 160 19.45 7.76 0.75
CA THR A 160 20.12 8.42 -0.39
C THR A 160 19.57 8.00 -1.75
N GLY A 161 18.49 7.20 -1.80
CA GLY A 161 18.02 6.60 -3.05
C GLY A 161 16.49 6.60 -3.18
N ASP A 162 15.98 5.55 -3.76
CA ASP A 162 14.57 5.41 -4.21
C ASP A 162 13.53 5.67 -3.13
N THR A 163 13.81 5.29 -1.88
CA THR A 163 12.84 5.48 -0.79
C THR A 163 12.59 6.96 -0.53
N SER A 164 13.64 7.78 -0.53
CA SER A 164 13.52 9.24 -0.39
C SER A 164 12.82 9.88 -1.57
N ALA A 165 13.15 9.45 -2.80
CA ALA A 165 12.53 9.95 -4.01
C ALA A 165 11.02 9.67 -4.00
N ALA A 166 10.63 8.45 -3.67
CA ALA A 166 9.22 8.07 -3.56
C ALA A 166 8.51 8.82 -2.43
N ALA A 167 9.12 8.91 -1.23
CA ALA A 167 8.53 9.66 -0.11
C ALA A 167 8.31 11.14 -0.45
N ALA A 168 9.28 11.79 -1.07
CA ALA A 168 9.16 13.18 -1.49
C ALA A 168 8.06 13.38 -2.54
N LEU A 169 7.93 12.46 -3.51
CA LEU A 169 6.90 12.49 -4.54
C LEU A 169 5.50 12.43 -3.91
N TYR A 170 5.25 11.42 -3.07
CA TYR A 170 3.94 11.22 -2.45
C TYR A 170 3.56 12.33 -1.49
N ALA A 171 4.50 12.81 -0.66
CA ALA A 171 4.28 13.93 0.24
C ALA A 171 3.96 15.22 -0.54
N SER A 172 4.69 15.50 -1.62
CA SER A 172 4.47 16.68 -2.46
C SER A 172 3.10 16.65 -3.15
N TYR A 173 2.64 15.47 -3.54
CA TYR A 173 1.32 15.32 -4.15
C TYR A 173 0.18 15.63 -3.18
N ILE A 174 0.32 15.19 -1.93
CA ILE A 174 -0.71 15.41 -0.90
C ILE A 174 -0.71 16.87 -0.44
N GLY A 175 0.47 17.45 -0.21
CA GLY A 175 0.62 18.76 0.39
C GLY A 175 0.18 18.78 1.87
N ALA A 176 -0.38 19.91 2.32
CA ALA A 176 -0.88 19.99 3.70
C ALA A 176 -1.97 18.95 3.99
N PRO A 177 -2.03 18.36 5.20
CA PRO A 177 -1.21 18.69 6.38
C PRO A 177 0.14 17.94 6.45
N LEU A 178 0.54 17.20 5.40
CA LEU A 178 1.77 16.41 5.39
C LEU A 178 2.95 17.21 4.86
N LYS A 179 4.06 17.16 5.59
CA LYS A 179 5.36 17.68 5.16
C LYS A 179 6.37 16.54 5.17
N SER A 180 7.33 16.56 4.26
CA SER A 180 8.38 15.54 4.21
C SER A 180 9.76 16.17 4.31
N VAL A 181 10.59 15.55 5.13
CA VAL A 181 12.02 15.85 5.25
C VAL A 181 12.82 14.63 4.81
N VAL A 182 13.75 14.83 3.92
CA VAL A 182 14.67 13.79 3.46
C VAL A 182 16.04 14.08 4.04
N LEU A 183 16.63 13.09 4.72
CA LEU A 183 18.00 13.12 5.22
C LEU A 183 18.88 12.26 4.29
N LEU A 184 19.91 12.87 3.74
CA LEU A 184 20.86 12.25 2.81
C LEU A 184 22.16 11.88 3.52
#